data_6eb6ee747c544f5fd9c1fa115f7c948f
#
_entry.id   6eb6ee747c544f5fd9c1fa115f7c948f
#
_cell.length_a   1.000
_cell.length_b   1.000
_cell.length_c   1.000
_cell.angle_alpha   90.00
_cell.angle_beta   90.00
_cell.angle_gamma   90.00
#
_symmetry.space_group_name_H-M   'P 1'
#
loop_
_entity.id
_entity.type
_entity.pdbx_description
1 polymer ?
#
loop_
_entity_poly.entity_id
_entity_poly.type
_entity_poly.pdbx_seq_one_letter_code
_entity_poly.pdbx_strand_id
1 'polypeptide(L)'
;MVTLRDLAEGYHGESFANAEVCPICSGRSRILHGAQNIHPEKQFRFDLRSCRRCYHAWIDPMPSQGLLDYLYERASPSVAGPWLSDDLTVPELLMLEMESERPPGQYFELGVGQGHLYREFLRKRWVCIGVDPGPWGRALPNVLPNFNNIEGDLQADLLVAFDVLEHVADPVGMLRRLRRLSARGATFYCAMPNCRSLRARVQRERWRMIRPMGHVNYWSQWSIVHALNEAGFELSWIKASDLWTETRIRRARDVIKFAIDRFGLGDQWIASAIAS
;
A
#
# COMPACT_ATOMS: atom_id res chain seq x y z
N MET A 1 -15.01 5.35 -22.33
CA MET A 1 -14.12 4.93 -21.20
C MET A 1 -14.21 6.04 -20.17
N VAL A 2 -14.72 5.76 -18.98
CA VAL A 2 -14.85 6.74 -17.89
C VAL A 2 -13.44 7.03 -17.37
N THR A 3 -13.05 8.30 -17.33
CA THR A 3 -11.71 8.69 -16.87
C THR A 3 -11.73 9.00 -15.37
N LEU A 4 -10.57 9.04 -14.71
CA LEU A 4 -10.46 9.48 -13.31
C LEU A 4 -10.96 10.92 -13.12
N ARG A 5 -10.86 11.74 -14.17
CA ARG A 5 -11.41 13.09 -14.19
C ARG A 5 -12.94 13.08 -14.14
N ASP A 6 -13.57 12.30 -15.03
CA ASP A 6 -15.04 12.20 -15.07
C ASP A 6 -15.59 11.70 -13.72
N LEU A 7 -14.82 10.81 -13.06
CA LEU A 7 -15.15 10.36 -11.70
C LEU A 7 -14.95 11.46 -10.67
N ALA A 8 -13.86 12.23 -10.74
CA ALA A 8 -13.57 13.31 -9.77
C ALA A 8 -14.53 14.49 -9.91
N GLU A 9 -15.04 14.79 -11.11
CA GLU A 9 -16.04 15.84 -11.34
C GLU A 9 -17.37 15.58 -10.62
N GLY A 10 -17.71 14.32 -10.32
CA GLY A 10 -18.89 13.94 -9.51
C GLY A 10 -18.68 13.99 -8.00
N TYR A 11 -17.49 14.35 -7.51
CA TYR A 11 -17.20 14.45 -6.08
C TYR A 11 -17.45 15.88 -5.57
N HIS A 12 -18.28 16.01 -4.54
CA HIS A 12 -18.72 17.30 -3.99
C HIS A 12 -18.08 17.68 -2.64
N GLY A 13 -17.04 16.94 -2.20
CA GLY A 13 -16.29 17.25 -0.98
C GLY A 13 -15.02 18.08 -1.22
N GLU A 14 -14.26 18.33 -0.15
CA GLU A 14 -12.90 18.86 -0.27
C GLU A 14 -12.03 17.87 -1.03
N SER A 15 -11.45 18.30 -2.13
CA SER A 15 -10.77 17.39 -3.06
C SER A 15 -9.26 17.29 -2.80
N PHE A 16 -8.62 18.40 -2.45
CA PHE A 16 -7.17 18.50 -2.33
C PHE A 16 -6.73 19.45 -1.22
N ALA A 17 -5.61 19.13 -0.56
CA ALA A 17 -4.95 19.98 0.40
C ALA A 17 -3.46 20.13 0.08
N ASN A 18 -2.88 21.31 0.33
CA ASN A 18 -1.43 21.49 0.23
C ASN A 18 -0.71 20.63 1.27
N ALA A 19 0.31 19.91 0.83
CA ALA A 19 1.05 18.97 1.64
C ALA A 19 2.56 19.28 1.61
N GLU A 20 2.95 20.46 2.09
CA GLU A 20 4.36 20.89 2.10
C GLU A 20 5.21 20.20 3.15
N VAL A 21 4.58 19.66 4.18
CA VAL A 21 5.22 18.96 5.30
C VAL A 21 5.08 17.46 5.11
N CYS A 22 6.08 16.70 5.49
CA CYS A 22 6.07 15.24 5.36
C CYS A 22 4.91 14.60 6.14
N PRO A 23 4.02 13.84 5.51
CA PRO A 23 2.89 13.20 6.18
C PRO A 23 3.31 12.10 7.17
N ILE A 24 4.57 11.65 7.12
CA ILE A 24 5.08 10.60 7.99
C ILE A 24 5.77 11.15 9.24
N CYS A 25 6.70 12.10 9.09
CA CYS A 25 7.57 12.54 10.20
C CYS A 25 7.56 14.05 10.44
N SER A 26 6.63 14.77 9.79
CA SER A 26 6.51 16.24 9.85
C SER A 26 7.79 16.99 9.46
N GLY A 27 8.75 16.31 8.82
CA GLY A 27 10.01 16.88 8.37
C GLY A 27 9.84 17.81 7.17
N ARG A 28 10.81 18.73 6.97
CA ARG A 28 10.84 19.63 5.81
C ARG A 28 10.96 18.85 4.51
N SER A 29 10.26 19.30 3.50
CA SER A 29 10.28 18.71 2.17
C SER A 29 11.15 19.49 1.17
N ARG A 30 11.33 18.90 0.03
CA ARG A 30 11.80 19.52 -1.21
C ARG A 30 11.00 18.94 -2.39
N ILE A 31 10.83 19.73 -3.43
CA ILE A 31 10.29 19.24 -4.70
C ILE A 31 11.34 18.36 -5.36
N LEU A 32 10.97 17.12 -5.70
CA LEU A 32 11.79 16.21 -6.52
C LEU A 32 11.56 16.45 -7.99
N HIS A 33 10.30 16.57 -8.39
CA HIS A 33 9.86 16.80 -9.75
C HIS A 33 8.69 17.79 -9.70
N GLY A 34 8.85 18.96 -10.32
CA GLY A 34 7.85 20.01 -10.32
C GLY A 34 6.76 19.78 -11.35
N ALA A 35 5.53 20.16 -11.02
CA ALA A 35 4.33 20.35 -11.85
C ALA A 35 4.23 19.47 -13.10
N GLN A 36 4.53 18.20 -12.98
CA GLN A 36 4.48 17.29 -14.13
C GLN A 36 3.05 16.88 -14.42
N ASN A 37 2.65 17.01 -15.68
CA ASN A 37 1.48 16.32 -16.22
C ASN A 37 1.79 14.81 -16.27
N ILE A 38 1.81 14.15 -15.13
CA ILE A 38 2.13 12.73 -15.03
C ILE A 38 0.92 11.89 -15.46
N HIS A 39 -0.25 12.51 -15.57
CA HIS A 39 -1.46 11.87 -16.07
C HIS A 39 -1.75 12.31 -17.51
N PRO A 40 -2.17 11.39 -18.41
CA PRO A 40 -2.59 11.76 -19.78
C PRO A 40 -3.76 12.76 -19.82
N GLU A 41 -4.49 12.88 -18.72
CA GLU A 41 -5.52 13.90 -18.53
C GLU A 41 -4.88 15.19 -18.00
N LYS A 42 -4.60 16.09 -18.88
CA LYS A 42 -3.83 17.35 -18.75
C LYS A 42 -4.27 18.35 -17.65
N GLN A 43 -5.14 18.00 -16.71
CA GLN A 43 -5.77 18.96 -15.81
C GLN A 43 -5.29 18.92 -14.36
N PHE A 44 -4.75 17.80 -13.89
CA PHE A 44 -4.19 17.74 -12.53
C PHE A 44 -2.67 17.87 -12.61
N ARG A 45 -2.15 18.95 -12.04
CA ARG A 45 -0.71 19.17 -11.89
C ARG A 45 -0.33 18.83 -10.47
N PHE A 46 0.56 17.88 -10.30
CA PHE A 46 1.12 17.50 -9.02
C PHE A 46 2.62 17.74 -9.01
N ASP A 47 3.10 18.27 -7.89
CA ASP A 47 4.51 18.17 -7.55
C ASP A 47 4.76 16.86 -6.84
N LEU A 48 5.86 16.18 -7.14
CA LEU A 48 6.37 15.11 -6.33
C LEU A 48 7.34 15.70 -5.29
N ARG A 49 6.95 15.65 -4.02
CA ARG A 49 7.78 16.10 -2.90
C ARG A 49 8.54 14.94 -2.26
N SER A 50 9.65 15.24 -1.60
CA SER A 50 10.39 14.27 -0.78
C SER A 50 10.84 14.90 0.52
N CYS A 51 10.69 14.13 1.60
CA CYS A 51 11.17 14.49 2.92
C CYS A 51 12.71 14.46 2.98
N ARG A 52 13.31 15.48 3.61
CA ARG A 52 14.75 15.53 3.81
C ARG A 52 15.22 14.64 4.97
N ARG A 53 14.31 14.22 5.85
CA ARG A 53 14.61 13.41 7.05
C ARG A 53 14.40 11.92 6.82
N CYS A 54 13.19 11.50 6.41
CA CYS A 54 12.85 10.09 6.24
C CYS A 54 12.80 9.63 4.78
N TYR A 55 13.07 10.51 3.83
CA TYR A 55 13.08 10.21 2.38
C TYR A 55 11.75 9.67 1.83
N HIS A 56 10.66 9.80 2.58
CA HIS A 56 9.32 9.58 2.06
C HIS A 56 9.04 10.54 0.92
N ALA A 57 8.35 10.11 -0.11
CA ALA A 57 7.90 11.00 -1.17
C ALA A 57 6.37 10.93 -1.30
N TRP A 58 5.74 12.03 -1.74
CA TRP A 58 4.29 12.14 -1.89
C TRP A 58 3.92 13.17 -2.94
N ILE A 59 2.69 13.12 -3.41
CA ILE A 59 2.15 14.13 -4.34
C ILE A 59 1.64 15.36 -3.57
N ASP A 60 1.77 16.53 -4.18
CA ASP A 60 1.28 17.80 -3.66
C ASP A 60 0.61 18.60 -4.82
N PRO A 61 -0.66 18.97 -4.72
CA PRO A 61 -1.53 18.80 -3.56
C PRO A 61 -1.95 17.35 -3.31
N MET A 62 -2.16 16.99 -2.03
CA MET A 62 -2.62 15.67 -1.60
C MET A 62 -4.13 15.54 -1.79
N PRO A 63 -4.65 14.51 -2.46
CA PRO A 63 -6.09 14.24 -2.50
C PRO A 63 -6.64 13.94 -1.11
N SER A 64 -7.87 14.37 -0.84
CA SER A 64 -8.56 13.97 0.39
C SER A 64 -8.85 12.46 0.39
N GLN A 65 -8.92 11.85 1.58
CA GLN A 65 -9.31 10.43 1.69
C GLN A 65 -10.68 10.18 1.08
N GLY A 66 -11.63 11.09 1.29
CA GLY A 66 -12.97 10.97 0.71
C GLY A 66 -12.96 10.95 -0.83
N LEU A 67 -12.09 11.74 -1.47
CA LEU A 67 -11.93 11.66 -2.92
C LEU A 67 -11.32 10.33 -3.35
N LEU A 68 -10.30 9.84 -2.65
CA LEU A 68 -9.68 8.54 -2.95
C LEU A 68 -10.71 7.40 -2.80
N ASP A 69 -11.44 7.35 -1.70
CA ASP A 69 -12.48 6.34 -1.46
C ASP A 69 -13.57 6.39 -2.56
N TYR A 70 -14.01 7.60 -2.92
CA TYR A 70 -14.98 7.81 -4.00
C TYR A 70 -14.48 7.27 -5.35
N LEU A 71 -13.20 7.46 -5.66
CA LEU A 71 -12.58 6.95 -6.89
C LEU A 71 -12.48 5.41 -6.87
N TYR A 72 -12.09 4.82 -5.74
CA TYR A 72 -11.98 3.37 -5.60
C TYR A 72 -13.33 2.67 -5.65
N GLU A 73 -14.37 3.22 -5.04
CA GLU A 73 -15.74 2.68 -5.12
C GLU A 73 -16.25 2.56 -6.55
N ARG A 74 -15.79 3.46 -7.42
CA ARG A 74 -16.21 3.55 -8.82
C ARG A 74 -15.20 2.99 -9.80
N ALA A 75 -14.02 2.61 -9.32
CA ALA A 75 -13.01 2.00 -10.15
C ALA A 75 -13.54 0.70 -10.75
N SER A 76 -13.56 0.61 -12.07
CA SER A 76 -13.84 -0.64 -12.75
C SER A 76 -12.56 -1.49 -12.86
N PRO A 77 -12.65 -2.80 -13.06
CA PRO A 77 -11.48 -3.64 -13.37
C PRO A 77 -10.65 -3.11 -14.54
N SER A 78 -11.29 -2.43 -15.50
CA SER A 78 -10.60 -1.79 -16.62
C SER A 78 -9.81 -0.53 -16.25
N VAL A 79 -10.14 0.14 -15.14
CA VAL A 79 -9.39 1.27 -14.57
C VAL A 79 -8.29 0.78 -13.65
N ALA A 80 -8.57 -0.26 -12.86
CA ALA A 80 -7.56 -0.94 -12.05
C ALA A 80 -6.48 -1.61 -12.93
N GLY A 81 -6.82 -1.91 -14.18
CA GLY A 81 -5.87 -2.35 -15.20
C GLY A 81 -5.23 -3.71 -14.92
N PRO A 82 -4.06 -3.99 -15.51
CA PRO A 82 -3.35 -5.28 -15.43
C PRO A 82 -2.75 -5.59 -14.05
N TRP A 83 -3.15 -4.86 -13.03
CA TRP A 83 -2.69 -5.02 -11.63
C TRP A 83 -3.51 -6.03 -10.84
N LEU A 84 -4.69 -6.40 -11.34
CA LEU A 84 -5.46 -7.51 -10.81
C LEU A 84 -4.78 -8.80 -11.29
N SER A 85 -3.95 -9.37 -10.44
CA SER A 85 -3.37 -10.70 -10.67
C SER A 85 -4.45 -11.75 -10.45
N ASP A 86 -4.51 -12.76 -11.32
CA ASP A 86 -5.33 -13.94 -11.09
C ASP A 86 -4.68 -14.92 -10.09
N ASP A 87 -3.44 -14.63 -9.67
CA ASP A 87 -2.63 -15.44 -8.78
C ASP A 87 -2.17 -14.65 -7.55
N LEU A 88 -1.75 -15.38 -6.51
CA LEU A 88 -1.11 -14.81 -5.32
C LEU A 88 0.19 -14.07 -5.68
N THR A 89 0.36 -12.90 -5.11
CA THR A 89 1.55 -12.05 -5.27
C THR A 89 2.73 -12.57 -4.44
N VAL A 90 3.94 -12.09 -4.73
CA VAL A 90 5.16 -12.47 -3.96
C VAL A 90 5.03 -12.16 -2.47
N PRO A 91 4.53 -10.99 -2.02
CA PRO A 91 4.27 -10.73 -0.60
C PRO A 91 3.30 -11.73 0.03
N GLU A 92 2.22 -12.07 -0.67
CA GLU A 92 1.21 -13.01 -0.19
C GLU A 92 1.77 -14.44 -0.04
N LEU A 93 2.52 -14.91 -1.03
CA LEU A 93 3.18 -16.22 -0.97
C LEU A 93 4.20 -16.29 0.18
N LEU A 94 5.03 -15.25 0.34
CA LEU A 94 6.01 -15.18 1.43
C LEU A 94 5.32 -15.22 2.79
N MET A 95 4.23 -14.45 2.96
CA MET A 95 3.46 -14.45 4.19
C MET A 95 2.83 -15.82 4.47
N LEU A 96 2.21 -16.46 3.47
CA LEU A 96 1.61 -17.79 3.63
C LEU A 96 2.63 -18.86 4.04
N GLU A 97 3.85 -18.76 3.53
CA GLU A 97 4.96 -19.63 3.94
C GLU A 97 5.35 -19.38 5.40
N MET A 98 5.52 -18.11 5.80
CA MET A 98 5.90 -17.74 7.17
C MET A 98 4.83 -18.09 8.21
N GLU A 99 3.56 -18.02 7.83
CA GLU A 99 2.41 -18.31 8.70
C GLU A 99 1.86 -19.74 8.49
N SER A 100 2.61 -20.63 7.83
CA SER A 100 2.16 -21.99 7.48
C SER A 100 1.81 -22.85 8.69
N GLU A 101 2.57 -22.74 9.77
CA GLU A 101 2.42 -23.51 11.00
C GLU A 101 1.61 -22.78 12.08
N ARG A 102 1.15 -21.55 11.81
CA ARG A 102 0.38 -20.78 12.79
C ARG A 102 -1.02 -21.36 12.94
N PRO A 103 -1.50 -21.60 14.17
CA PRO A 103 -2.87 -22.04 14.41
C PRO A 103 -3.87 -20.95 14.00
N PRO A 104 -5.08 -21.34 13.55
CA PRO A 104 -6.12 -20.38 13.19
C PRO A 104 -6.47 -19.43 14.34
N GLY A 105 -6.67 -18.17 14.02
CA GLY A 105 -7.05 -17.09 14.91
C GLY A 105 -7.91 -16.06 14.17
N GLN A 106 -7.84 -14.80 14.56
CA GLN A 106 -8.51 -13.70 13.91
C GLN A 106 -7.60 -13.04 12.87
N TYR A 107 -8.04 -13.01 11.62
CA TYR A 107 -7.34 -12.42 10.47
C TYR A 107 -8.05 -11.15 10.01
N PHE A 108 -7.27 -10.09 9.81
CA PHE A 108 -7.76 -8.83 9.27
C PHE A 108 -6.98 -8.43 8.02
N GLU A 109 -7.68 -8.11 6.93
CA GLU A 109 -7.08 -7.65 5.68
C GLU A 109 -7.62 -6.29 5.27
N LEU A 110 -6.73 -5.31 5.11
CA LEU A 110 -7.01 -4.03 4.51
C LEU A 110 -6.63 -4.08 3.04
N GLY A 111 -7.60 -3.81 2.15
CA GLY A 111 -7.42 -3.90 0.71
C GLY A 111 -7.50 -5.34 0.22
N VAL A 112 -8.66 -5.98 0.43
CA VAL A 112 -8.90 -7.38 0.07
C VAL A 112 -8.77 -7.65 -1.44
N GLY A 113 -9.02 -6.64 -2.28
CA GLY A 113 -8.95 -6.75 -3.72
C GLY A 113 -9.78 -7.94 -4.24
N GLN A 114 -9.20 -8.79 -5.07
CA GLN A 114 -9.86 -10.00 -5.57
C GLN A 114 -9.99 -11.11 -4.51
N GLY A 115 -9.34 -10.97 -3.36
CA GLY A 115 -9.46 -11.85 -2.20
C GLY A 115 -8.74 -13.18 -2.35
N HIS A 116 -7.64 -13.27 -3.08
CA HIS A 116 -6.86 -14.50 -3.19
C HIS A 116 -6.30 -14.92 -1.85
N LEU A 117 -5.59 -14.01 -1.16
CA LEU A 117 -5.05 -14.25 0.17
C LEU A 117 -6.16 -14.48 1.20
N TYR A 118 -7.21 -13.66 1.17
CA TYR A 118 -8.36 -13.78 2.07
C TYR A 118 -9.00 -15.18 2.01
N ARG A 119 -9.18 -15.75 0.81
CA ARG A 119 -9.71 -17.10 0.63
C ARG A 119 -8.77 -18.17 1.19
N GLU A 120 -7.47 -17.99 1.12
CA GLU A 120 -6.51 -18.94 1.72
C GLU A 120 -6.66 -19.00 3.24
N PHE A 121 -6.86 -17.85 3.92
CA PHE A 121 -7.11 -17.83 5.35
C PHE A 121 -8.47 -18.39 5.72
N LEU A 122 -9.53 -18.16 4.92
CA LEU A 122 -10.82 -18.83 5.10
C LEU A 122 -10.70 -20.36 4.99
N ARG A 123 -9.95 -20.90 4.01
CA ARG A 123 -9.70 -22.34 3.86
C ARG A 123 -8.95 -22.92 5.06
N LYS A 124 -8.04 -22.16 5.64
CA LYS A 124 -7.31 -22.51 6.87
C LYS A 124 -8.15 -22.32 8.15
N ARG A 125 -9.46 -22.01 8.02
CA ARG A 125 -10.42 -21.83 9.13
C ARG A 125 -10.12 -20.65 10.06
N TRP A 126 -9.46 -19.60 9.55
CA TRP A 126 -9.35 -18.35 10.28
C TRP A 126 -10.67 -17.61 10.31
N VAL A 127 -10.91 -16.84 11.39
CA VAL A 127 -12.01 -15.89 11.46
C VAL A 127 -11.57 -14.63 10.72
N CYS A 128 -12.05 -14.46 9.48
CA CYS A 128 -11.60 -13.40 8.59
C CYS A 128 -12.55 -12.21 8.59
N ILE A 129 -11.97 -11.02 8.69
CA ILE A 129 -12.63 -9.73 8.45
C ILE A 129 -11.76 -8.95 7.48
N GLY A 130 -12.36 -8.31 6.48
CA GLY A 130 -11.65 -7.50 5.49
C GLY A 130 -12.30 -6.14 5.29
N VAL A 131 -11.53 -5.18 4.82
CA VAL A 131 -12.03 -3.87 4.37
C VAL A 131 -11.51 -3.62 2.96
N ASP A 132 -12.44 -3.36 2.03
CA ASP A 132 -12.12 -2.95 0.67
C ASP A 132 -13.20 -2.01 0.11
N PRO A 133 -12.88 -0.77 -0.31
CA PRO A 133 -13.85 0.15 -0.91
C PRO A 133 -14.28 -0.30 -2.31
N GLY A 134 -13.46 -1.10 -3.00
CA GLY A 134 -13.74 -1.59 -4.34
C GLY A 134 -14.85 -2.65 -4.37
N PRO A 135 -15.44 -2.88 -5.54
CA PRO A 135 -16.53 -3.86 -5.69
C PRO A 135 -16.05 -5.32 -5.64
N TRP A 136 -14.76 -5.57 -5.78
CA TRP A 136 -14.22 -6.93 -6.02
C TRP A 136 -14.33 -7.87 -4.82
N GLY A 137 -14.02 -7.35 -3.62
CA GLY A 137 -14.07 -8.14 -2.38
C GLY A 137 -15.45 -8.32 -1.80
N ARG A 138 -16.44 -7.54 -2.25
CA ARG A 138 -17.79 -7.48 -1.62
C ARG A 138 -18.58 -8.80 -1.66
N ALA A 139 -18.23 -9.72 -2.54
CA ALA A 139 -18.86 -11.05 -2.60
C ALA A 139 -18.29 -12.03 -1.55
N LEU A 140 -17.22 -11.65 -0.86
CA LEU A 140 -16.60 -12.46 0.18
C LEU A 140 -17.27 -12.21 1.54
N PRO A 141 -17.36 -13.22 2.40
CA PRO A 141 -17.95 -13.07 3.72
C PRO A 141 -17.13 -12.09 4.57
N ASN A 142 -17.81 -11.23 5.33
CA ASN A 142 -17.22 -10.25 6.25
C ASN A 142 -16.23 -9.26 5.61
N VAL A 143 -16.35 -8.98 4.31
CA VAL A 143 -15.65 -7.88 3.65
C VAL A 143 -16.53 -6.64 3.66
N LEU A 144 -16.05 -5.60 4.33
CA LEU A 144 -16.75 -4.35 4.58
C LEU A 144 -16.26 -3.25 3.63
N PRO A 145 -17.10 -2.28 3.23
CA PRO A 145 -16.70 -1.22 2.31
C PRO A 145 -15.74 -0.20 2.94
N ASN A 146 -15.76 -0.05 4.25
CA ASN A 146 -14.86 0.87 4.97
C ASN A 146 -14.73 0.49 6.46
N PHE A 147 -13.76 1.10 7.13
CA PHE A 147 -13.49 0.88 8.55
C PHE A 147 -14.65 1.22 9.49
N ASN A 148 -15.53 2.14 9.11
CA ASN A 148 -16.62 2.58 9.99
C ASN A 148 -17.72 1.52 10.15
N ASN A 149 -17.67 0.49 9.32
CA ASN A 149 -18.57 -0.66 9.37
C ASN A 149 -18.04 -1.80 10.25
N ILE A 150 -16.87 -1.66 10.88
CA ILE A 150 -16.35 -2.64 11.83
C ILE A 150 -17.09 -2.44 13.14
N GLU A 151 -17.83 -3.46 13.56
CA GLU A 151 -18.55 -3.51 14.83
C GLU A 151 -17.76 -4.27 15.88
N GLY A 152 -17.81 -3.78 17.13
CA GLY A 152 -17.18 -4.42 18.29
C GLY A 152 -15.65 -4.20 18.37
N ASP A 153 -15.05 -4.86 19.37
CA ASP A 153 -13.62 -4.80 19.65
C ASP A 153 -12.92 -5.97 18.94
N LEU A 154 -12.57 -5.76 17.67
CA LEU A 154 -11.75 -6.72 16.94
C LEU A 154 -10.34 -6.76 17.58
N GLN A 155 -9.86 -7.97 17.84
CA GLN A 155 -8.51 -8.25 18.35
C GLN A 155 -7.82 -9.22 17.38
N ALA A 156 -7.46 -8.71 16.20
CA ALA A 156 -6.84 -9.53 15.17
C ALA A 156 -5.45 -10.02 15.59
N ASP A 157 -5.18 -11.30 15.42
CA ASP A 157 -3.89 -11.94 15.65
C ASP A 157 -2.92 -11.72 14.49
N LEU A 158 -3.48 -11.51 13.31
CA LEU A 158 -2.75 -11.34 12.06
C LEU A 158 -3.43 -10.27 11.20
N LEU A 159 -2.67 -9.25 10.82
CA LEU A 159 -3.15 -8.14 10.00
C LEU A 159 -2.31 -8.01 8.73
N VAL A 160 -2.96 -7.59 7.65
CA VAL A 160 -2.32 -7.41 6.35
C VAL A 160 -2.79 -6.12 5.68
N ALA A 161 -1.85 -5.43 5.03
CA ALA A 161 -2.11 -4.32 4.11
C ALA A 161 -1.08 -4.37 2.97
N PHE A 162 -1.35 -5.13 1.93
CA PHE A 162 -0.49 -5.22 0.74
C PHE A 162 -0.98 -4.28 -0.35
N ASP A 163 -0.06 -3.44 -0.85
CA ASP A 163 -0.32 -2.45 -1.90
C ASP A 163 -1.54 -1.54 -1.58
N VAL A 164 -1.59 -1.04 -0.33
CA VAL A 164 -2.68 -0.19 0.19
C VAL A 164 -2.17 1.15 0.72
N LEU A 165 -1.09 1.15 1.50
CA LEU A 165 -0.66 2.35 2.23
C LEU A 165 -0.17 3.48 1.30
N GLU A 166 0.21 3.17 0.08
CA GLU A 166 0.50 4.15 -0.97
C GLU A 166 -0.73 4.88 -1.51
N HIS A 167 -1.92 4.35 -1.26
CA HIS A 167 -3.21 4.88 -1.71
C HIS A 167 -3.93 5.70 -0.64
N VAL A 168 -3.37 5.83 0.55
CA VAL A 168 -4.02 6.45 1.71
C VAL A 168 -3.47 7.85 1.95
N ALA A 169 -4.34 8.85 2.09
CA ALA A 169 -3.94 10.24 2.32
C ALA A 169 -3.24 10.45 3.67
N ASP A 170 -3.72 9.79 4.74
CA ASP A 170 -3.11 9.76 6.08
C ASP A 170 -2.67 8.35 6.46
N PRO A 171 -1.50 7.90 6.01
CA PRO A 171 -1.05 6.52 6.25
C PRO A 171 -0.68 6.26 7.72
N VAL A 172 -0.21 7.25 8.47
CA VAL A 172 0.07 7.08 9.92
C VAL A 172 -1.23 6.92 10.71
N GLY A 173 -2.24 7.74 10.40
CA GLY A 173 -3.58 7.59 10.98
C GLY A 173 -4.20 6.23 10.66
N MET A 174 -4.01 5.74 9.42
CA MET A 174 -4.45 4.41 9.02
C MET A 174 -3.74 3.30 9.82
N LEU A 175 -2.43 3.37 9.96
CA LEU A 175 -1.66 2.42 10.77
C LEU A 175 -2.09 2.44 12.25
N ARG A 176 -2.39 3.61 12.82
CA ARG A 176 -2.95 3.71 14.17
C ARG A 176 -4.33 3.06 14.29
N ARG A 177 -5.15 3.13 13.23
CA ARG A 177 -6.43 2.41 13.19
C ARG A 177 -6.21 0.89 13.17
N LEU A 178 -5.30 0.39 12.33
CA LEU A 178 -4.91 -1.02 12.31
C LEU A 178 -4.39 -1.48 13.68
N ARG A 179 -3.57 -0.64 14.35
CA ARG A 179 -3.07 -0.96 15.69
C ARG A 179 -4.19 -1.15 16.72
N ARG A 180 -5.23 -0.35 16.66
CA ARG A 180 -6.41 -0.52 17.56
C ARG A 180 -7.18 -1.81 17.31
N LEU A 181 -7.16 -2.33 16.08
CA LEU A 181 -7.77 -3.62 15.74
C LEU A 181 -6.88 -4.82 16.07
N SER A 182 -5.61 -4.59 16.42
CA SER A 182 -4.64 -5.65 16.68
C SER A 182 -4.71 -6.13 18.12
N ALA A 183 -4.69 -7.44 18.33
CA ALA A 183 -4.32 -8.01 19.62
C ALA A 183 -2.90 -7.60 19.99
N ARG A 184 -2.58 -7.58 21.29
CA ARG A 184 -1.20 -7.39 21.74
C ARG A 184 -0.32 -8.54 21.24
N GLY A 185 0.82 -8.22 20.62
CA GLY A 185 1.71 -9.22 20.03
C GLY A 185 1.24 -9.74 18.66
N ALA A 186 0.16 -9.16 18.09
CA ALA A 186 -0.29 -9.48 16.74
C ALA A 186 0.79 -9.17 15.70
N THR A 187 0.84 -9.98 14.65
CA THR A 187 1.74 -9.75 13.50
C THR A 187 1.02 -8.90 12.45
N PHE A 188 1.70 -7.87 11.97
CA PHE A 188 1.25 -7.04 10.85
C PHE A 188 2.19 -7.18 9.67
N TYR A 189 1.64 -7.48 8.50
CA TYR A 189 2.37 -7.52 7.23
C TYR A 189 1.93 -6.37 6.33
N CYS A 190 2.89 -5.72 5.68
CA CYS A 190 2.60 -4.71 4.66
C CYS A 190 3.58 -4.79 3.49
N ALA A 191 3.10 -4.39 2.32
CA ALA A 191 3.92 -4.21 1.12
C ALA A 191 3.53 -2.91 0.42
N MET A 192 4.52 -2.22 -0.16
CA MET A 192 4.33 -0.95 -0.84
C MET A 192 5.50 -0.61 -1.78
N PRO A 193 5.30 0.27 -2.78
CA PRO A 193 6.37 0.68 -3.69
C PRO A 193 7.56 1.33 -2.99
N ASN A 194 8.77 0.96 -3.43
CA ASN A 194 10.04 1.50 -2.92
C ASN A 194 10.51 2.68 -3.75
N CYS A 195 10.33 3.91 -3.27
CA CYS A 195 10.78 5.12 -3.96
C CYS A 195 12.32 5.29 -4.01
N ARG A 196 13.06 4.41 -3.35
CA ARG A 196 14.53 4.38 -3.35
C ARG A 196 15.08 3.22 -4.16
N SER A 197 14.23 2.47 -4.88
CA SER A 197 14.65 1.38 -5.77
C SER A 197 15.63 1.85 -6.85
N LEU A 198 16.37 0.91 -7.43
CA LEU A 198 17.22 1.21 -8.55
C LEU A 198 16.45 1.81 -9.73
N ARG A 199 15.28 1.25 -10.03
CA ARG A 199 14.40 1.75 -11.10
C ARG A 199 13.88 3.15 -10.82
N ALA A 200 13.43 3.44 -9.60
CA ALA A 200 13.00 4.78 -9.20
C ALA A 200 14.11 5.83 -9.39
N ARG A 201 15.35 5.48 -9.06
CA ARG A 201 16.51 6.38 -9.22
C ARG A 201 16.90 6.62 -10.69
N VAL A 202 16.81 5.58 -11.53
CA VAL A 202 17.19 5.65 -12.95
C VAL A 202 16.08 6.28 -13.78
N GLN A 203 14.83 5.85 -13.59
CA GLN A 203 13.68 6.28 -14.37
C GLN A 203 13.11 7.62 -13.91
N ARG A 204 13.37 8.00 -12.64
CA ARG A 204 12.92 9.25 -12.05
C ARG A 204 11.41 9.46 -12.26
N GLU A 205 11.01 10.55 -12.96
CA GLU A 205 9.61 10.89 -13.28
C GLU A 205 8.92 9.84 -14.17
N ARG A 206 9.68 9.01 -14.86
CA ARG A 206 9.15 7.93 -15.71
C ARG A 206 8.98 6.61 -14.95
N TRP A 207 9.32 6.60 -13.66
CA TRP A 207 9.13 5.40 -12.87
C TRP A 207 7.65 5.05 -12.80
N ARG A 208 7.32 3.83 -13.26
CA ARG A 208 5.94 3.37 -13.46
C ARG A 208 5.05 3.43 -12.22
N MET A 209 5.65 3.48 -11.01
CA MET A 209 4.89 3.60 -9.76
C MET A 209 4.44 5.03 -9.49
N ILE A 210 4.96 6.04 -10.20
CA ILE A 210 4.44 7.41 -10.13
C ILE A 210 3.12 7.44 -10.89
N ARG A 211 2.03 7.38 -10.14
CA ARG A 211 0.64 7.35 -10.61
C ARG A 211 -0.19 8.28 -9.75
N PRO A 212 -0.12 9.57 -9.97
CA PRO A 212 -0.95 10.53 -9.27
C PRO A 212 -2.42 10.09 -9.32
N MET A 213 -3.15 10.26 -8.23
CA MET A 213 -4.50 9.75 -8.00
C MET A 213 -4.62 8.22 -7.75
N GLY A 214 -3.64 7.41 -8.18
CA GLY A 214 -3.50 6.03 -7.74
C GLY A 214 -2.58 5.97 -6.52
N HIS A 215 -1.27 6.18 -6.75
CA HIS A 215 -0.28 6.23 -5.67
C HIS A 215 -0.06 7.66 -5.22
N VAL A 216 -0.41 7.97 -4.00
CA VAL A 216 -0.25 9.31 -3.41
C VAL A 216 0.95 9.37 -2.45
N ASN A 217 1.42 8.23 -1.98
CA ASN A 217 2.58 8.06 -1.11
C ASN A 217 3.61 7.09 -1.72
N TYR A 218 4.90 7.37 -1.52
CA TYR A 218 6.02 6.57 -2.03
C TYR A 218 7.02 6.36 -0.92
N TRP A 219 7.26 5.11 -0.57
CA TRP A 219 7.89 4.73 0.68
C TRP A 219 9.41 4.53 0.55
N SER A 220 10.13 4.96 1.57
CA SER A 220 11.50 4.55 1.84
C SER A 220 11.53 3.63 3.05
N GLN A 221 12.61 2.89 3.26
CA GLN A 221 12.80 2.09 4.45
C GLN A 221 12.63 2.91 5.74
N TRP A 222 13.23 4.10 5.80
CA TRP A 222 13.15 4.98 6.98
C TRP A 222 11.74 5.50 7.24
N SER A 223 10.97 5.78 6.19
CA SER A 223 9.59 6.23 6.37
C SER A 223 8.68 5.10 6.84
N ILE A 224 8.91 3.85 6.42
CA ILE A 224 8.18 2.68 6.91
C ILE A 224 8.44 2.48 8.40
N VAL A 225 9.72 2.42 8.80
CA VAL A 225 10.12 2.28 10.23
C VAL A 225 9.49 3.38 11.08
N HIS A 226 9.58 4.63 10.62
CA HIS A 226 9.03 5.75 11.37
C HIS A 226 7.51 5.66 11.52
N ALA A 227 6.78 5.38 10.43
CA ALA A 227 5.33 5.27 10.43
C ALA A 227 4.83 4.12 11.32
N LEU A 228 5.50 2.96 11.27
CA LEU A 228 5.19 1.81 12.12
C LEU A 228 5.37 2.15 13.60
N ASN A 229 6.53 2.72 13.98
CA ASN A 229 6.81 3.10 15.36
C ASN A 229 5.81 4.13 15.89
N GLU A 230 5.49 5.17 15.09
CA GLU A 230 4.50 6.20 15.45
C GLU A 230 3.09 5.62 15.63
N ALA A 231 2.80 4.50 15.01
CA ALA A 231 1.52 3.81 15.13
C ALA A 231 1.48 2.75 16.24
N GLY A 232 2.61 2.46 16.92
CA GLY A 232 2.69 1.44 17.97
C GLY A 232 2.95 0.02 17.43
N PHE A 233 3.64 -0.08 16.29
CA PHE A 233 4.16 -1.34 15.76
C PHE A 233 5.68 -1.34 15.83
N GLU A 234 6.27 -2.42 16.29
CA GLU A 234 7.71 -2.65 16.27
C GLU A 234 8.10 -3.44 15.03
N LEU A 235 9.00 -2.90 14.20
CA LEU A 235 9.46 -3.58 12.99
C LEU A 235 10.18 -4.88 13.36
N SER A 236 9.69 -6.01 12.85
CA SER A 236 10.35 -7.31 12.97
C SER A 236 11.40 -7.51 11.87
N TRP A 237 11.02 -7.30 10.62
CA TRP A 237 11.93 -7.33 9.49
C TRP A 237 11.37 -6.51 8.30
N ILE A 238 12.27 -6.11 7.41
CA ILE A 238 11.95 -5.45 6.14
C ILE A 238 12.85 -5.98 5.03
N LYS A 239 12.28 -6.22 3.86
CA LYS A 239 12.96 -6.77 2.69
C LYS A 239 12.52 -6.01 1.44
N ALA A 240 13.48 -5.72 0.56
CA ALA A 240 13.14 -5.26 -0.78
C ALA A 240 12.89 -6.47 -1.69
N SER A 241 11.90 -6.36 -2.56
CA SER A 241 11.59 -7.38 -3.57
C SER A 241 11.44 -6.73 -4.94
N ASP A 242 11.71 -7.50 -5.99
CA ASP A 242 11.49 -7.05 -7.36
C ASP A 242 10.21 -7.69 -7.91
N LEU A 243 9.22 -6.88 -8.23
CA LEU A 243 7.89 -7.28 -8.73
C LEU A 243 7.92 -8.12 -10.03
N TRP A 244 9.10 -8.24 -10.68
CA TRP A 244 9.20 -8.77 -12.05
C TRP A 244 9.92 -10.11 -12.19
N THR A 245 10.26 -10.81 -11.11
CA THR A 245 11.12 -11.99 -11.17
C THR A 245 10.41 -13.32 -11.43
N GLU A 246 9.15 -13.34 -11.78
CA GLU A 246 8.41 -14.58 -12.05
C GLU A 246 8.66 -15.19 -13.44
N THR A 247 9.41 -14.58 -14.36
CA THR A 247 9.67 -15.15 -15.68
C THR A 247 11.13 -15.56 -15.92
N ARG A 248 11.37 -16.87 -15.79
CA ARG A 248 12.28 -17.75 -16.55
C ARG A 248 13.66 -17.23 -17.03
N ILE A 249 14.60 -16.80 -16.15
CA ILE A 249 16.03 -16.88 -16.51
C ILE A 249 16.88 -17.20 -15.27
N ARG A 250 17.48 -18.35 -15.19
CA ARG A 250 17.86 -19.08 -13.97
C ARG A 250 19.26 -18.86 -13.37
N ARG A 251 20.21 -18.11 -13.91
CA ARG A 251 21.57 -18.07 -13.30
C ARG A 251 22.17 -16.66 -13.10
N ALA A 252 22.26 -15.84 -14.11
CA ALA A 252 22.81 -14.48 -13.95
C ALA A 252 21.85 -13.53 -13.19
N ARG A 253 20.53 -13.78 -13.28
CA ARG A 253 19.50 -13.02 -12.54
C ARG A 253 19.48 -13.31 -11.06
N ASP A 254 19.84 -14.52 -10.61
CA ASP A 254 19.83 -14.85 -9.18
C ASP A 254 20.89 -14.06 -8.42
N VAL A 255 22.05 -13.81 -9.02
CA VAL A 255 23.10 -12.96 -8.43
C VAL A 255 22.66 -11.49 -8.38
N ILE A 256 22.05 -11.00 -9.47
CA ILE A 256 21.53 -9.63 -9.53
C ILE A 256 20.35 -9.47 -8.56
N LYS A 257 19.44 -10.44 -8.48
CA LYS A 257 18.34 -10.49 -7.53
C LYS A 257 18.84 -10.47 -6.10
N PHE A 258 19.81 -11.32 -5.76
CA PHE A 258 20.42 -11.34 -4.44
C PHE A 258 21.02 -9.98 -4.06
N ALA A 259 21.74 -9.34 -5.00
CA ALA A 259 22.29 -8.01 -4.76
C ALA A 259 21.18 -6.94 -4.60
N ILE A 260 20.14 -6.97 -5.43
CA ILE A 260 19.00 -6.05 -5.37
C ILE A 260 18.31 -6.18 -4.01
N ASP A 261 18.01 -7.40 -3.58
CA ASP A 261 17.33 -7.67 -2.30
C ASP A 261 18.24 -7.27 -1.11
N ARG A 262 19.52 -7.60 -1.17
CA ARG A 262 20.50 -7.30 -0.12
C ARG A 262 20.75 -5.81 0.10
N PHE A 263 20.72 -5.03 -0.96
CA PHE A 263 20.96 -3.58 -0.91
C PHE A 263 19.69 -2.73 -0.88
N GLY A 264 18.52 -3.34 -0.74
CA GLY A 264 17.24 -2.63 -0.69
C GLY A 264 16.89 -1.91 -1.99
N LEU A 265 17.32 -2.44 -3.15
CA LEU A 265 17.16 -1.82 -4.46
C LEU A 265 15.97 -2.33 -5.27
N GLY A 266 15.20 -3.28 -4.74
CA GLY A 266 13.97 -3.79 -5.36
C GLY A 266 12.86 -2.74 -5.40
N ASP A 267 11.90 -2.89 -6.30
CA ASP A 267 10.82 -1.93 -6.55
C ASP A 267 9.74 -1.91 -5.47
N GLN A 268 9.70 -2.92 -4.61
CA GLN A 268 8.70 -3.06 -3.54
C GLN A 268 9.39 -3.33 -2.20
N TRP A 269 8.89 -2.74 -1.15
CA TRP A 269 9.15 -3.14 0.22
C TRP A 269 8.12 -4.16 0.69
N ILE A 270 8.59 -5.18 1.39
CA ILE A 270 7.76 -6.10 2.18
C ILE A 270 8.27 -6.00 3.61
N ALA A 271 7.37 -5.79 4.56
CA ALA A 271 7.73 -5.66 5.96
C ALA A 271 6.77 -6.43 6.86
N SER A 272 7.31 -6.91 7.98
CA SER A 272 6.55 -7.46 9.09
C SER A 272 6.85 -6.68 10.36
N ALA A 273 5.83 -6.46 11.17
CA ALA A 273 5.91 -5.75 12.44
C ALA A 273 5.01 -6.41 13.48
N ILE A 274 5.32 -6.16 14.75
CA ILE A 274 4.57 -6.70 15.89
C ILE A 274 3.84 -5.54 16.59
N ALA A 275 2.58 -5.77 16.94
CA ALA A 275 1.78 -4.83 17.73
C ALA A 275 2.29 -4.79 19.19
N SER A 276 2.86 -3.69 19.61
CA SER A 276 3.44 -3.47 20.94
C SER A 276 2.39 -3.11 22.02
#